data_542d1bfbc811a2ceb44d5671752facd6
#
_entry.id   542d1bfbc811a2ceb44d5671752facd6
#
_cell.length_a   1.000
_cell.length_b   1.000
_cell.length_c   1.000
_cell.angle_alpha   90.00
_cell.angle_beta   90.00
_cell.angle_gamma   90.00
#
_symmetry.space_group_name_H-M   'P 1'
#
loop_
_entity.id
_entity.type
_entity.pdbx_description
1 polymer ?
#
loop_
_entity_poly.entity_id
_entity_poly.type
_entity_poly.pdbx_seq_one_letter_code
_entity_poly.pdbx_strand_id
1 'polypeptide(L)' 'MKSRLLNWLQRRLFKRLALSDIEQARMLIQAVDRGGIPLNPARVNHIARNLGLDVSTRAPVDQTIARIRACVQSTARS' A
#
# COMPACT_ATOMS: atom_id res chain seq x y z
N MET A 1 -21.78 20.63 16.73
CA MET A 1 -21.26 19.59 17.63
C MET A 1 -20.85 18.36 16.83
N LYS A 2 -19.63 17.95 16.93
CA LYS A 2 -19.16 16.80 16.18
C LYS A 2 -19.66 15.51 16.81
N SER A 3 -20.31 14.69 16.03
CA SER A 3 -20.84 13.44 16.48
C SER A 3 -19.71 12.43 16.74
N ARG A 4 -19.71 11.82 17.92
CA ARG A 4 -18.78 10.73 18.23
C ARG A 4 -18.98 9.54 17.28
N LEU A 5 -20.22 9.35 16.87
CA LEU A 5 -20.57 8.30 15.92
C LEU A 5 -19.87 8.51 14.58
N LEU A 6 -19.87 9.73 14.07
CA LEU A 6 -19.23 10.05 12.80
C LEU A 6 -17.72 9.81 12.87
N ASN A 7 -17.07 10.23 13.97
CA ASN A 7 -15.64 9.98 14.16
C ASN A 7 -15.32 8.49 14.20
N TRP A 8 -16.16 7.70 14.87
CA TRP A 8 -15.99 6.26 14.95
C TRP A 8 -16.12 5.61 13.59
N LEU A 9 -17.13 6.03 12.81
CA LEU A 9 -17.34 5.53 11.44
C LEU A 9 -16.18 5.88 10.52
N GLN A 10 -15.67 7.12 10.62
CA GLN A 10 -14.54 7.54 9.81
C GLN A 10 -13.29 6.72 10.12
N ARG A 11 -13.00 6.46 11.40
CA ARG A 11 -11.87 5.65 11.80
C ARG A 11 -12.00 4.22 11.28
N ARG A 12 -13.19 3.66 11.37
CA ARG A 12 -13.43 2.30 10.92
C ARG A 12 -13.29 2.18 9.41
N LEU A 13 -13.82 3.14 8.67
CA LEU A 13 -13.70 3.19 7.22
C LEU A 13 -12.25 3.33 6.80
N PHE A 14 -11.50 4.23 7.44
CA PHE A 14 -10.09 4.44 7.16
C PHE A 14 -9.28 3.16 7.39
N LYS A 15 -9.52 2.48 8.49
CA LYS A 15 -8.84 1.22 8.79
C LYS A 15 -9.13 0.16 7.73
N ARG A 16 -10.36 0.10 7.27
CA ARG A 16 -10.79 -0.84 6.24
C ARG A 16 -10.09 -0.57 4.90
N LEU A 17 -9.99 0.70 4.52
CA LEU A 17 -9.30 1.11 3.30
C LEU A 17 -7.81 0.79 3.39
N ALA A 18 -7.19 1.02 4.54
CA ALA A 18 -5.79 0.71 4.76
C ALA A 18 -5.51 -0.79 4.63
N LEU A 19 -6.39 -1.65 5.15
CA LEU A 19 -6.25 -3.10 5.01
C LEU A 19 -6.36 -3.53 3.55
N SER A 20 -7.28 -2.94 2.78
CA SER A 20 -7.42 -3.23 1.37
C SER A 20 -6.16 -2.85 0.59
N ASP A 21 -5.57 -1.70 0.90
CA ASP A 21 -4.33 -1.25 0.27
C ASP A 21 -3.17 -2.20 0.59
N ILE A 22 -3.09 -2.67 1.83
CA ILE A 22 -2.06 -3.62 2.25
C ILE A 22 -2.24 -4.95 1.52
N GLU A 23 -3.45 -5.42 1.35
CA GLU A 23 -3.71 -6.65 0.59
C GLU A 23 -3.26 -6.52 -0.85
N GLN A 24 -3.55 -5.39 -1.49
CA GLN A 24 -3.09 -5.13 -2.85
C GLN A 24 -1.56 -5.15 -2.93
N ALA A 25 -0.91 -4.54 -1.94
CA ALA A 25 0.55 -4.52 -1.88
C ALA A 25 1.12 -5.94 -1.71
N ARG A 26 0.50 -6.76 -0.88
CA ARG A 26 0.92 -8.15 -0.70
C ARG A 26 0.80 -8.94 -1.99
N MET A 27 -0.30 -8.77 -2.71
CA MET A 27 -0.51 -9.44 -3.98
C MET A 27 0.54 -9.01 -5.00
N LEU A 28 0.88 -7.74 -5.01
CA LEU A 28 1.92 -7.23 -5.88
C LEU A 28 3.27 -7.88 -5.58
N ILE A 29 3.63 -7.95 -4.30
CA ILE A 29 4.91 -8.55 -3.89
C ILE A 29 4.94 -10.04 -4.21
N GLN A 30 3.85 -10.76 -3.99
CA GLN A 30 3.78 -12.17 -4.34
C GLN A 30 3.98 -12.37 -5.84
N ALA A 31 3.39 -11.51 -6.65
CA ALA A 31 3.55 -11.59 -8.10
C ALA A 31 5.00 -11.34 -8.51
N VAL A 32 5.65 -10.36 -7.88
CA VAL A 32 7.06 -10.05 -8.12
C VAL A 32 7.94 -11.24 -7.75
N ASP A 33 7.68 -11.85 -6.59
CA ASP A 33 8.47 -12.97 -6.08
C ASP A 33 8.34 -14.21 -6.96
N ARG A 34 7.21 -14.36 -7.63
CA ARG A 34 7.02 -15.44 -8.61
C ARG A 34 7.72 -15.18 -9.94
N GLY A 35 8.25 -13.97 -10.12
CA GLY A 35 9.06 -13.63 -11.29
C GLY A 35 8.30 -13.51 -12.58
N GLY A 36 6.97 -13.41 -12.55
CA GLY A 36 6.18 -13.59 -13.73
C GLY A 36 5.49 -12.38 -14.33
N ILE A 37 5.52 -11.21 -13.72
CA ILE A 37 4.70 -10.10 -14.19
C ILE A 37 5.53 -8.89 -14.60
N PRO A 38 5.38 -8.40 -15.83
CA PRO A 38 5.93 -7.10 -16.22
C PRO A 38 5.21 -6.04 -15.37
N LEU A 39 5.97 -5.30 -14.59
CA LEU A 39 5.42 -4.33 -13.67
C LEU A 39 5.09 -3.05 -14.41
N ASN A 40 3.86 -2.61 -14.27
CA ASN A 40 3.45 -1.30 -14.73
C ASN A 40 3.87 -0.27 -13.66
N PRO A 41 4.82 0.64 -13.97
CA PRO A 41 5.30 1.60 -12.98
C PRO A 41 4.19 2.47 -12.39
N ALA A 42 3.20 2.84 -13.19
CA ALA A 42 2.10 3.65 -12.71
C ALA A 42 1.29 2.92 -11.64
N ARG A 43 1.06 1.64 -11.81
CA ARG A 43 0.33 0.82 -10.85
C ARG A 43 1.12 0.65 -9.56
N VAL A 44 2.41 0.41 -9.66
CA VAL A 44 3.30 0.28 -8.50
C VAL A 44 3.30 1.57 -7.70
N ASN A 45 3.43 2.71 -8.37
CA ASN A 45 3.42 4.00 -7.72
C ASN A 45 2.07 4.30 -7.06
N HIS A 46 0.98 3.90 -7.71
CA HIS A 46 -0.36 4.08 -7.15
C HIS A 46 -0.53 3.30 -5.85
N ILE A 47 -0.08 2.05 -5.83
CA ILE A 47 -0.14 1.21 -4.62
C ILE A 47 0.71 1.82 -3.51
N ALA A 48 1.91 2.28 -3.84
CA ALA A 48 2.81 2.92 -2.87
C ALA A 48 2.18 4.16 -2.25
N ARG A 49 1.56 5.01 -3.07
CA ARG A 49 0.89 6.21 -2.58
C ARG A 49 -0.30 5.88 -1.69
N ASN A 50 -1.05 4.85 -2.02
CA ASN A 50 -2.17 4.40 -1.20
C ASN A 50 -1.72 3.92 0.17
N LEU A 51 -0.49 3.42 0.27
CA LEU A 51 0.11 3.04 1.55
C LEU A 51 0.66 4.24 2.33
N GLY A 52 0.58 5.43 1.77
CA GLY A 52 1.12 6.63 2.39
C GLY A 52 2.60 6.85 2.14
N LEU A 53 3.19 6.12 1.21
CA LEU A 53 4.60 6.29 0.88
C LEU A 53 4.78 7.46 -0.07
N ASP A 54 5.78 8.28 0.21
CA ASP A 54 6.17 9.39 -0.66
C ASP A 54 7.20 8.88 -1.66
N VAL A 55 6.73 8.54 -2.86
CA VAL A 55 7.58 7.98 -3.90
C VAL A 55 7.56 8.87 -5.13
N SER A 56 8.73 9.04 -5.74
CA SER A 56 8.86 9.77 -6.98
C SER A 56 8.43 8.91 -8.16
N THR A 57 7.72 9.51 -9.13
CA THR A 57 7.38 8.82 -10.37
C THR A 57 8.62 8.49 -11.20
N ARG A 58 9.74 9.13 -10.91
CA ARG A 58 11.02 8.90 -11.60
C ARG A 58 11.87 7.84 -10.91
N ALA A 59 11.47 7.39 -9.73
CA ALA A 59 12.24 6.37 -9.02
C ALA A 59 12.16 5.04 -9.77
N PRO A 60 13.25 4.25 -9.75
CA PRO A 60 13.20 2.91 -10.33
C PRO A 60 12.11 2.05 -9.66
N VAL A 61 11.44 1.22 -10.45
CA VAL A 61 10.32 0.41 -9.98
C VAL A 61 10.76 -0.53 -8.86
N ASP A 62 11.93 -1.14 -8.98
CA ASP A 62 12.47 -2.05 -7.97
C ASP A 62 12.71 -1.37 -6.63
N GLN A 63 13.10 -0.10 -6.65
CA GLN A 63 13.26 0.69 -5.44
C GLN A 63 11.91 0.94 -4.76
N THR A 64 10.89 1.29 -5.55
CA THR A 64 9.53 1.48 -5.04
C THR A 64 8.98 0.17 -4.45
N ILE A 65 9.21 -0.94 -5.12
CA ILE A 65 8.80 -2.26 -4.63
C ILE A 65 9.48 -2.58 -3.29
N ALA A 66 10.76 -2.27 -3.15
CA ALA A 66 11.48 -2.49 -1.90
C ALA A 66 10.83 -1.70 -0.75
N ARG A 67 10.42 -0.47 -1.01
CA ARG A 67 9.73 0.34 -0.01
C ARG A 67 8.35 -0.22 0.34
N ILE A 68 7.62 -0.70 -0.65
CA ILE A 68 6.32 -1.35 -0.43
C ILE A 68 6.51 -2.62 0.41
N ARG A 69 7.51 -3.43 0.09
CA ARG A 69 7.82 -4.64 0.83
C ARG A 69 8.12 -4.34 2.30
N ALA A 70 8.93 -3.32 2.55
CA ALA A 70 9.26 -2.91 3.92
C ALA A 70 8.01 -2.46 4.69
N CYS A 71 7.13 -1.72 4.02
CA CYS A 71 5.88 -1.25 4.62
C CYS A 71 4.97 -2.43 5.00
N VAL A 72 4.82 -3.40 4.10
CA VAL A 72 3.99 -4.59 4.34
C VAL A 72 4.54 -5.43 5.49
N GLN A 73 5.86 -5.63 5.51
CA GLN A 73 6.51 -6.40 6.58
C GLN A 73 6.36 -5.71 7.94
N SER A 74 6.50 -4.39 7.96
CA SER A 74 6.32 -3.61 9.19
C SER A 74 4.89 -3.74 9.72
N THR A 75 3.91 -3.69 8.83
CA THR A 75 2.51 -3.83 9.21
C THR A 75 2.21 -5.23 9.73
N ALA A 76 2.81 -6.24 9.16
CA ALA A 76 2.60 -7.62 9.59
C ALA A 76 3.15 -7.89 11.00
N ARG A 77 4.12 -7.08 11.45
CA ARG A 77 4.72 -7.24 12.79
C ARG A 77 3.95 -6.53 13.89
N SER A 78 3.09 -5.59 13.53
CA SER A 78 2.36 -4.81 14.56
C SER A 78 1.01 -5.42 14.98
#